data_37944043656adb699b58561795de3f93
#
_entry.id   37944043656adb699b58561795de3f93
#
_cell.length_a   1.000
_cell.length_b   1.000
_cell.length_c   1.000
_cell.angle_alpha   90.00
_cell.angle_beta   90.00
_cell.angle_gamma   90.00
#
_symmetry.space_group_name_H-M   'P 1'
#
loop_
_entity.id
_entity.type
_entity.pdbx_description
1 polymer ?
#
loop_
_entity_poly.entity_id
_entity_poly.type
_entity_poly.pdbx_seq_one_letter_code
_entity_poly.pdbx_strand_id
1 'polypeptide(L)'
;EKKIQHYEDSGLLKDEAEEALEWLKNYKEKESKKLLVEQENVRKETEKQQQKFANDVISYIRASKTINGISLNNKEKEQLIRDIFAMDKEGRTNYQRKYTENLVKNLVESAFNTMFGEKYFNVLSKKAESEAALKLKKKLEISKKTPKLSSSDNVDDTSVNELFDQIGKNFTNLK
;
A
#
# COMPACT_ATOMS: atom_id res chain seq x y z
N GLU A 1 -2.80 64.55 -10.13
CA GLU A 1 -3.73 65.67 -10.27
C GLU A 1 -3.46 66.46 -11.55
N LYS A 2 -2.28 67.04 -11.82
CA LYS A 2 -1.94 67.86 -13.01
C LYS A 2 -2.14 67.13 -14.34
N LYS A 3 -1.93 65.81 -14.44
CA LYS A 3 -2.21 65.04 -15.66
C LYS A 3 -3.71 64.87 -15.92
N ILE A 4 -4.49 64.62 -14.89
CA ILE A 4 -5.95 64.45 -14.98
C ILE A 4 -6.57 65.77 -15.51
N GLN A 5 -6.18 66.90 -14.94
CA GLN A 5 -6.63 68.22 -15.31
C GLN A 5 -6.29 68.57 -16.78
N HIS A 6 -5.12 68.19 -17.29
CA HIS A 6 -4.75 68.34 -18.68
C HIS A 6 -5.62 67.53 -19.64
N TYR A 7 -5.99 66.26 -19.27
CA TYR A 7 -6.87 65.44 -20.07
C TYR A 7 -8.33 65.91 -20.01
N GLU A 8 -8.81 66.44 -18.89
CA GLU A 8 -10.12 67.06 -18.77
C GLU A 8 -10.23 68.29 -19.69
N ASP A 9 -9.21 69.18 -19.66
CA ASP A 9 -9.15 70.40 -20.46
C ASP A 9 -9.03 70.09 -21.96
N SER A 10 -8.44 68.99 -22.36
CA SER A 10 -8.27 68.55 -23.74
C SER A 10 -9.44 67.74 -24.30
N GLY A 11 -10.39 67.34 -23.47
CA GLY A 11 -11.52 66.44 -23.85
C GLY A 11 -11.12 64.99 -24.10
N LEU A 12 -9.86 64.63 -23.87
CA LEU A 12 -9.29 63.28 -24.12
C LEU A 12 -9.49 62.32 -22.94
N LEU A 13 -10.04 62.80 -21.83
CA LEU A 13 -10.20 61.98 -20.61
C LEU A 13 -11.06 60.73 -20.85
N LYS A 14 -12.07 60.84 -21.70
CA LYS A 14 -12.97 59.74 -22.04
C LYS A 14 -12.25 58.67 -22.87
N ASP A 15 -11.47 59.09 -23.85
CA ASP A 15 -10.77 58.19 -24.77
C ASP A 15 -9.68 57.41 -24.02
N GLU A 16 -8.91 58.06 -23.13
CA GLU A 16 -7.92 57.42 -22.25
C GLU A 16 -8.58 56.45 -21.28
N ALA A 17 -9.75 56.76 -20.73
CA ALA A 17 -10.50 55.88 -19.85
C ALA A 17 -11.02 54.63 -20.59
N GLU A 18 -11.47 54.78 -21.84
CA GLU A 18 -11.90 53.68 -22.68
C GLU A 18 -10.74 52.77 -23.07
N GLU A 19 -9.57 53.29 -23.43
CA GLU A 19 -8.37 52.55 -23.71
C GLU A 19 -7.87 51.77 -22.46
N ALA A 20 -7.86 52.42 -21.29
CA ALA A 20 -7.48 51.78 -20.05
C ALA A 20 -8.43 50.63 -19.68
N LEU A 21 -9.73 50.82 -19.94
CA LEU A 21 -10.74 49.79 -19.65
C LEU A 21 -10.62 48.59 -20.61
N GLU A 22 -10.32 48.84 -21.87
CA GLU A 22 -10.08 47.79 -22.88
C GLU A 22 -8.79 47.01 -22.54
N TRP A 23 -7.73 47.73 -22.19
CA TRP A 23 -6.47 47.10 -21.72
C TRP A 23 -6.70 46.20 -20.50
N LEU A 24 -7.47 46.68 -19.51
CA LEU A 24 -7.82 45.91 -18.30
C LEU A 24 -8.63 44.66 -18.61
N LYS A 25 -9.60 44.75 -19.53
CA LYS A 25 -10.39 43.62 -20.02
C LYS A 25 -9.48 42.57 -20.68
N ASN A 26 -8.64 43.02 -21.60
CA ASN A 26 -7.70 42.16 -22.32
C ASN A 26 -6.68 41.50 -21.37
N TYR A 27 -6.19 42.24 -20.37
CA TYR A 27 -5.29 41.71 -19.34
C TYR A 27 -5.98 40.62 -18.49
N LYS A 28 -7.18 40.89 -17.98
CA LYS A 28 -7.98 39.94 -17.22
C LYS A 28 -8.28 38.67 -18.02
N GLU A 29 -8.63 38.84 -19.29
CA GLU A 29 -8.89 37.68 -20.16
C GLU A 29 -7.64 36.82 -20.38
N LYS A 30 -6.50 37.43 -20.63
CA LYS A 30 -5.21 36.72 -20.75
C LYS A 30 -4.82 35.99 -19.45
N GLU A 31 -4.94 36.66 -18.33
CA GLU A 31 -4.64 36.05 -17.04
C GLU A 31 -5.61 34.90 -16.71
N SER A 32 -6.92 35.08 -16.98
CA SER A 32 -7.89 33.99 -16.80
C SER A 32 -7.60 32.80 -17.70
N LYS A 33 -7.24 33.01 -18.96
CA LYS A 33 -6.84 31.92 -19.87
C LYS A 33 -5.59 31.21 -19.41
N LYS A 34 -4.57 31.92 -18.92
CA LYS A 34 -3.36 31.30 -18.36
C LYS A 34 -3.70 30.43 -17.15
N LEU A 35 -4.52 30.95 -16.25
CA LEU A 35 -4.91 30.23 -15.03
C LEU A 35 -5.67 28.93 -15.38
N LEU A 36 -6.58 28.99 -16.35
CA LEU A 36 -7.31 27.81 -16.82
C LEU A 36 -6.38 26.75 -17.42
N VAL A 37 -5.42 27.18 -18.26
CA VAL A 37 -4.43 26.25 -18.84
C VAL A 37 -3.56 25.63 -17.76
N GLU A 38 -3.10 26.41 -16.78
CA GLU A 38 -2.32 25.92 -15.66
C GLU A 38 -3.10 24.91 -14.81
N GLN A 39 -4.36 25.21 -14.47
CA GLN A 39 -5.23 24.28 -13.75
C GLN A 39 -5.46 22.99 -14.52
N GLU A 40 -5.66 23.08 -15.84
CA GLU A 40 -5.82 21.88 -16.66
C GLU A 40 -4.54 21.04 -16.72
N ASN A 41 -3.39 21.66 -16.81
CA ASN A 41 -2.09 20.96 -16.78
C ASN A 41 -1.84 20.28 -15.43
N VAL A 42 -2.10 20.96 -14.32
CA VAL A 42 -2.02 20.39 -12.98
C VAL A 42 -2.96 19.19 -12.82
N ARG A 43 -4.21 19.33 -13.32
CA ARG A 43 -5.18 18.23 -13.28
C ARG A 43 -4.68 17.02 -14.07
N LYS A 44 -4.24 17.22 -15.31
CA LYS A 44 -3.71 16.14 -16.17
C LYS A 44 -2.51 15.45 -15.54
N GLU A 45 -1.59 16.21 -14.95
CA GLU A 45 -0.42 15.63 -14.28
C GLU A 45 -0.83 14.84 -13.02
N THR A 46 -1.77 15.36 -12.24
CA THR A 46 -2.31 14.65 -11.07
C THR A 46 -2.99 13.34 -11.47
N GLU A 47 -3.84 13.37 -12.51
CA GLU A 47 -4.50 12.16 -13.04
C GLU A 47 -3.48 11.12 -13.52
N LYS A 48 -2.43 11.56 -14.21
CA LYS A 48 -1.35 10.69 -14.69
C LYS A 48 -0.56 10.07 -13.53
N GLN A 49 -0.25 10.85 -12.49
CA GLN A 49 0.43 10.35 -11.29
C GLN A 49 -0.44 9.34 -10.53
N GLN A 50 -1.73 9.63 -10.37
CA GLN A 50 -2.67 8.69 -9.73
C GLN A 50 -2.79 7.39 -10.52
N GLN A 51 -2.87 7.45 -11.84
CA GLN A 51 -2.94 6.26 -12.69
C GLN A 51 -1.65 5.45 -12.62
N LYS A 52 -0.49 6.10 -12.64
CA LYS A 52 0.79 5.44 -12.45
C LYS A 52 0.86 4.74 -11.10
N PHE A 53 0.52 5.44 -10.03
CA PHE A 53 0.49 4.86 -8.68
C PHE A 53 -0.43 3.63 -8.60
N ALA A 54 -1.65 3.72 -9.16
CA ALA A 54 -2.57 2.59 -9.19
C ALA A 54 -1.98 1.39 -9.94
N ASN A 55 -1.37 1.62 -11.10
CA ASN A 55 -0.73 0.57 -11.89
C ASN A 55 0.45 -0.06 -11.14
N ASP A 56 1.26 0.72 -10.46
CA ASP A 56 2.40 0.24 -9.66
C ASP A 56 1.92 -0.65 -8.51
N VAL A 57 0.87 -0.24 -7.78
CA VAL A 57 0.26 -1.05 -6.71
C VAL A 57 -0.33 -2.35 -7.24
N ILE A 58 -1.08 -2.31 -8.33
CA ILE A 58 -1.67 -3.50 -8.97
C ILE A 58 -0.57 -4.47 -9.40
N SER A 59 0.47 -3.95 -10.05
CA SER A 59 1.61 -4.74 -10.52
C SER A 59 2.34 -5.40 -9.35
N TYR A 60 2.56 -4.66 -8.26
CA TYR A 60 3.18 -5.18 -7.05
C TYR A 60 2.36 -6.33 -6.44
N ILE A 61 1.04 -6.16 -6.28
CA ILE A 61 0.17 -7.20 -5.71
C ILE A 61 0.18 -8.47 -6.57
N ARG A 62 0.08 -8.31 -7.90
CA ARG A 62 0.06 -9.45 -8.83
C ARG A 62 1.39 -10.19 -8.88
N ALA A 63 2.51 -9.46 -8.88
CA ALA A 63 3.85 -10.04 -8.94
C ALA A 63 4.29 -10.70 -7.63
N SER A 64 3.79 -10.21 -6.49
CA SER A 64 4.18 -10.72 -5.18
C SER A 64 3.71 -12.16 -4.97
N LYS A 65 4.64 -13.06 -4.61
CA LYS A 65 4.31 -14.44 -4.20
C LYS A 65 3.68 -14.44 -2.81
N THR A 66 4.21 -13.62 -1.93
CA THR A 66 3.74 -13.44 -0.55
C THR A 66 3.64 -11.95 -0.22
N ILE A 67 2.66 -11.58 0.61
CA ILE A 67 2.52 -10.23 1.18
C ILE A 67 2.54 -10.41 2.70
N ASN A 68 3.49 -9.79 3.38
CA ASN A 68 3.72 -9.98 4.83
C ASN A 68 3.86 -11.46 5.23
N GLY A 69 4.54 -12.27 4.41
CA GLY A 69 4.73 -13.70 4.67
C GLY A 69 3.52 -14.59 4.38
N ILE A 70 2.39 -14.02 3.94
CA ILE A 70 1.17 -14.76 3.61
C ILE A 70 1.09 -14.93 2.08
N SER A 71 0.95 -16.18 1.63
CA SER A 71 0.74 -16.49 0.21
C SER A 71 -0.72 -16.23 -0.15
N LEU A 72 -0.95 -15.39 -1.14
CA LEU A 72 -2.28 -15.08 -1.66
C LEU A 72 -2.50 -15.77 -3.01
N ASN A 73 -3.64 -16.41 -3.18
CA ASN A 73 -4.06 -16.92 -4.48
C ASN A 73 -4.56 -15.78 -5.38
N ASN A 74 -4.76 -16.06 -6.68
CA ASN A 74 -5.15 -15.03 -7.63
C ASN A 74 -6.50 -14.37 -7.31
N LYS A 75 -7.46 -15.11 -6.72
CA LYS A 75 -8.77 -14.55 -6.32
C LYS A 75 -8.61 -13.57 -5.16
N GLU A 76 -7.77 -13.90 -4.19
CA GLU A 76 -7.47 -13.03 -3.04
C GLU A 76 -6.72 -11.77 -3.47
N LYS A 77 -5.77 -11.89 -4.41
CA LYS A 77 -5.08 -10.73 -4.99
C LYS A 77 -6.04 -9.78 -5.70
N GLU A 78 -6.93 -10.31 -6.55
CA GLU A 78 -7.93 -9.49 -7.24
C GLU A 78 -8.95 -8.89 -6.27
N GLN A 79 -9.30 -9.60 -5.18
CA GLN A 79 -10.14 -9.04 -4.12
C GLN A 79 -9.43 -7.89 -3.40
N LEU A 80 -8.15 -8.04 -3.06
CA LEU A 80 -7.34 -7.00 -2.44
C LEU A 80 -7.27 -5.74 -3.31
N ILE A 81 -7.06 -5.91 -4.63
CA ILE A 81 -7.06 -4.79 -5.58
C ILE A 81 -8.42 -4.08 -5.59
N ARG A 82 -9.54 -4.83 -5.63
CA ARG A 82 -10.88 -4.25 -5.55
C ARG A 82 -11.11 -3.50 -4.23
N ASP A 83 -10.69 -4.07 -3.12
CA ASP A 83 -10.84 -3.45 -1.80
C ASP A 83 -10.07 -2.13 -1.67
N ILE A 84 -8.94 -2.00 -2.38
CA ILE A 84 -8.12 -0.77 -2.39
C ILE A 84 -8.69 0.29 -3.32
N PHE A 85 -9.19 -0.08 -4.51
CA PHE A 85 -9.49 0.87 -5.58
C PHE A 85 -10.96 1.02 -5.92
N ALA A 86 -11.81 -0.01 -5.71
CA ALA A 86 -13.22 0.08 -6.05
C ALA A 86 -13.96 0.96 -5.04
N MET A 87 -14.53 2.05 -5.54
CA MET A 87 -15.33 2.98 -4.74
C MET A 87 -16.79 2.51 -4.66
N ASP A 88 -17.38 2.70 -3.50
CA ASP A 88 -18.81 2.51 -3.28
C ASP A 88 -19.62 3.74 -3.74
N LYS A 89 -20.93 3.71 -3.48
CA LYS A 89 -21.84 4.83 -3.83
C LYS A 89 -21.53 6.13 -3.09
N GLU A 90 -20.80 6.05 -1.99
CA GLU A 90 -20.38 7.18 -1.16
C GLU A 90 -19.01 7.71 -1.57
N GLY A 91 -18.38 7.13 -2.61
CA GLY A 91 -17.05 7.50 -3.09
C GLY A 91 -15.90 7.02 -2.19
N ARG A 92 -16.15 6.03 -1.33
CA ARG A 92 -15.15 5.44 -0.44
C ARG A 92 -14.82 4.01 -0.86
N THR A 93 -13.55 3.63 -0.73
CA THR A 93 -13.14 2.24 -0.95
C THR A 93 -13.41 1.39 0.30
N ASN A 94 -13.48 0.07 0.12
CA ASN A 94 -13.64 -0.86 1.25
C ASN A 94 -12.46 -0.76 2.22
N TYR A 95 -11.24 -0.55 1.70
CA TYR A 95 -10.05 -0.28 2.51
C TYR A 95 -10.22 0.98 3.37
N GLN A 96 -10.62 2.11 2.76
CA GLN A 96 -10.84 3.36 3.49
C GLN A 96 -11.88 3.21 4.60
N ARG A 97 -12.99 2.54 4.32
CA ARG A 97 -14.04 2.29 5.32
C ARG A 97 -13.50 1.49 6.51
N LYS A 98 -12.88 0.33 6.26
CA LYS A 98 -12.29 -0.49 7.32
C LYS A 98 -11.19 0.22 8.10
N TYR A 99 -10.38 1.02 7.40
CA TYR A 99 -9.31 1.80 8.04
C TYR A 99 -9.89 2.85 8.99
N THR A 100 -10.94 3.55 8.57
CA THR A 100 -11.56 4.63 9.36
C THR A 100 -12.43 4.13 10.52
N GLU A 101 -12.98 2.91 10.46
CA GLU A 101 -13.73 2.31 11.58
C GLU A 101 -12.92 2.26 12.88
N ASN A 102 -11.61 2.03 12.79
CA ASN A 102 -10.70 1.97 13.92
C ASN A 102 -9.45 2.83 13.66
N LEU A 103 -9.66 4.08 13.27
CA LEU A 103 -8.62 4.97 12.74
C LEU A 103 -7.37 5.04 13.62
N VAL A 104 -7.54 5.26 14.93
CA VAL A 104 -6.41 5.42 15.87
C VAL A 104 -5.60 4.12 15.96
N LYS A 105 -6.28 2.99 16.12
CA LYS A 105 -5.63 1.68 16.19
C LYS A 105 -4.90 1.38 14.88
N ASN A 106 -5.58 1.52 13.74
CA ASN A 106 -5.03 1.21 12.44
C ASN A 106 -3.84 2.11 12.07
N LEU A 107 -3.89 3.39 12.45
CA LEU A 107 -2.78 4.32 12.27
C LEU A 107 -1.54 3.89 13.08
N VAL A 108 -1.74 3.57 14.36
CA VAL A 108 -0.64 3.14 15.24
C VAL A 108 -0.04 1.81 14.78
N GLU A 109 -0.87 0.83 14.43
CA GLU A 109 -0.42 -0.47 13.93
C GLU A 109 0.32 -0.34 12.58
N SER A 110 -0.18 0.49 11.67
CA SER A 110 0.48 0.78 10.39
C SER A 110 1.83 1.45 10.59
N ALA A 111 1.91 2.47 11.44
CA ALA A 111 3.16 3.14 11.78
C ALA A 111 4.16 2.16 12.44
N PHE A 112 3.68 1.35 13.39
CA PHE A 112 4.50 0.32 14.04
C PHE A 112 5.06 -0.68 13.02
N ASN A 113 4.22 -1.22 12.14
CA ASN A 113 4.65 -2.16 11.12
C ASN A 113 5.65 -1.54 10.14
N THR A 114 5.48 -0.27 9.78
CA THR A 114 6.40 0.44 8.90
C THR A 114 7.77 0.67 9.56
N MET A 115 7.78 1.04 10.84
CA MET A 115 9.01 1.40 11.56
C MET A 115 9.74 0.18 12.15
N PHE A 116 9.00 -0.85 12.55
CA PHE A 116 9.52 -1.96 13.33
C PHE A 116 9.19 -3.35 12.76
N GLY A 117 8.57 -3.42 11.59
CA GLY A 117 8.04 -4.66 11.00
C GLY A 117 9.09 -5.77 10.90
N GLU A 118 10.30 -5.47 10.44
CA GLU A 118 11.37 -6.46 10.34
C GLU A 118 11.77 -7.05 11.70
N LYS A 119 11.88 -6.20 12.73
CA LYS A 119 12.17 -6.67 14.11
C LYS A 119 11.05 -7.56 14.62
N TYR A 120 9.82 -7.17 14.38
CA TYR A 120 8.65 -7.90 14.84
C TYR A 120 8.55 -9.28 14.18
N PHE A 121 8.73 -9.36 12.86
CA PHE A 121 8.75 -10.63 12.13
C PHE A 121 9.87 -11.55 12.59
N ASN A 122 11.06 -11.02 12.81
CA ASN A 122 12.19 -11.80 13.33
C ASN A 122 11.93 -12.35 14.74
N VAL A 123 11.27 -11.60 15.60
CA VAL A 123 10.88 -12.07 16.95
C VAL A 123 9.80 -13.15 16.85
N LEU A 124 8.80 -12.97 16.02
CA LEU A 124 7.73 -13.97 15.80
C LEU A 124 8.27 -15.27 15.22
N SER A 125 9.16 -15.20 14.24
CA SER A 125 9.79 -16.37 13.62
C SER A 125 10.58 -17.17 14.67
N LYS A 126 11.46 -16.51 15.42
CA LYS A 126 12.22 -17.15 16.51
C LYS A 126 11.31 -17.77 17.59
N LYS A 127 10.20 -17.10 17.92
CA LYS A 127 9.24 -17.62 18.90
C LYS A 127 8.51 -18.86 18.37
N ALA A 128 8.08 -18.84 17.12
CA ALA A 128 7.44 -19.97 16.46
C ALA A 128 8.39 -21.18 16.34
N GLU A 129 9.66 -20.96 15.98
CA GLU A 129 10.69 -21.98 15.93
C GLU A 129 10.93 -22.61 17.32
N SER A 130 11.02 -21.79 18.37
CA SER A 130 11.21 -22.30 19.75
C SER A 130 10.01 -23.09 20.25
N GLU A 131 8.77 -22.65 19.94
CA GLU A 131 7.56 -23.39 20.30
C GLU A 131 7.43 -24.71 19.54
N ALA A 132 7.79 -24.74 18.25
CA ALA A 132 7.82 -25.95 17.45
C ALA A 132 8.86 -26.95 17.99
N ALA A 133 10.06 -26.46 18.33
CA ALA A 133 11.10 -27.28 18.95
C ALA A 133 10.68 -27.85 20.31
N LEU A 134 10.00 -27.07 21.15
CA LEU A 134 9.47 -27.54 22.44
C LEU A 134 8.36 -28.59 22.26
N LYS A 135 7.47 -28.41 21.28
CA LYS A 135 6.43 -29.40 20.96
C LYS A 135 7.03 -30.71 20.46
N LEU A 136 8.06 -30.62 19.62
CA LEU A 136 8.78 -31.81 19.12
C LEU A 136 9.48 -32.53 20.25
N LYS A 137 10.19 -31.80 21.13
CA LYS A 137 10.85 -32.36 22.30
C LYS A 137 9.87 -33.10 23.23
N LYS A 138 8.71 -32.49 23.52
CA LYS A 138 7.65 -33.13 24.31
C LYS A 138 7.13 -34.41 23.65
N LYS A 139 6.92 -34.43 22.33
CA LYS A 139 6.48 -35.63 21.60
C LYS A 139 7.53 -36.73 21.68
N LEU A 140 8.83 -36.41 21.56
CA LEU A 140 9.91 -37.37 21.67
C LEU A 140 10.06 -37.92 23.11
N GLU A 141 9.84 -37.09 24.13
CA GLU A 141 9.84 -37.53 25.53
C GLU A 141 8.67 -38.46 25.86
N ILE A 142 7.48 -38.19 25.26
CA ILE A 142 6.30 -39.07 25.41
C ILE A 142 6.56 -40.42 24.73
N SER A 143 7.16 -40.44 23.55
CA SER A 143 7.48 -41.72 22.86
C SER A 143 8.55 -42.55 23.55
N LYS A 144 9.42 -41.93 24.37
CA LYS A 144 10.41 -42.65 25.21
C LYS A 144 9.81 -43.21 26.48
N LYS A 145 8.64 -42.76 26.93
CA LYS A 145 7.96 -43.19 28.16
C LYS A 145 6.93 -44.30 27.96
N THR A 146 6.62 -44.66 26.72
CA THR A 146 5.80 -45.86 26.47
C THR A 146 6.63 -47.12 26.79
N PRO A 147 6.16 -48.00 27.68
CA PRO A 147 6.88 -49.22 27.99
C PRO A 147 6.96 -50.09 26.74
N LYS A 148 8.17 -50.59 26.44
CA LYS A 148 8.35 -51.60 25.41
C LYS A 148 7.51 -52.82 25.76
N LEU A 149 6.38 -53.02 25.11
CA LEU A 149 5.80 -54.35 25.00
C LEU A 149 6.71 -55.15 24.10
N SER A 150 7.29 -56.19 24.69
CA SER A 150 8.11 -57.18 24.01
C SER A 150 7.27 -57.93 23.00
N SER A 151 7.56 -57.78 21.71
CA SER A 151 7.59 -58.90 20.76
C SER A 151 8.04 -58.38 19.38
N SER A 152 9.07 -59.03 18.93
CA SER A 152 9.55 -59.14 17.56
C SER A 152 8.63 -58.62 16.47
N ASP A 153 9.06 -57.52 15.85
CA ASP A 153 8.98 -57.37 14.40
C ASP A 153 10.00 -56.31 13.99
N ASN A 154 10.84 -56.64 13.06
CA ASN A 154 11.85 -55.78 12.46
C ASN A 154 11.13 -54.54 11.85
N VAL A 155 11.11 -53.45 12.58
CA VAL A 155 10.80 -52.15 12.01
C VAL A 155 12.10 -51.63 11.41
N ASP A 156 12.11 -51.65 10.08
CA ASP A 156 13.17 -51.17 9.22
C ASP A 156 13.57 -49.74 9.61
N ASP A 157 14.84 -49.55 9.97
CA ASP A 157 15.42 -48.29 10.39
C ASP A 157 15.44 -47.23 9.24
N THR A 158 14.97 -47.64 8.07
CA THR A 158 14.84 -46.83 6.86
C THR A 158 13.72 -45.76 6.95
N SER A 159 12.64 -46.04 7.70
CA SER A 159 11.48 -45.13 7.73
C SER A 159 11.70 -43.86 8.55
N VAL A 160 12.61 -43.91 9.53
CA VAL A 160 12.94 -42.76 10.40
C VAL A 160 13.89 -41.80 9.67
N ASN A 161 14.84 -42.34 8.91
CA ASN A 161 15.79 -41.57 8.13
C ASN A 161 15.11 -40.86 6.93
N GLU A 162 14.11 -41.50 6.27
CA GLU A 162 13.31 -40.89 5.21
C GLU A 162 12.47 -39.72 5.73
N LEU A 163 11.97 -39.77 6.95
CA LEU A 163 11.22 -38.68 7.59
C LEU A 163 12.11 -37.47 7.87
N PHE A 164 13.35 -37.71 8.33
CA PHE A 164 14.33 -36.63 8.53
C PHE A 164 14.79 -36.00 7.22
N ASP A 165 14.94 -36.78 6.16
CA ASP A 165 15.26 -36.26 4.81
C ASP A 165 14.12 -35.43 4.19
N GLN A 166 12.88 -35.82 4.41
CA GLN A 166 11.70 -35.04 3.97
C GLN A 166 11.60 -33.70 4.73
N ILE A 167 11.88 -33.71 6.04
CA ILE A 167 11.90 -32.48 6.84
C ILE A 167 13.06 -31.58 6.39
N GLY A 168 14.25 -32.11 6.13
CA GLY A 168 15.39 -31.34 5.64
C GLY A 168 15.17 -30.70 4.26
N LYS A 169 14.51 -31.41 3.34
CA LYS A 169 14.19 -30.90 1.99
C LYS A 169 13.15 -29.78 1.98
N ASN A 170 12.22 -29.79 2.94
CA ASN A 170 11.23 -28.72 3.06
C ASN A 170 11.83 -27.41 3.61
N PHE A 171 12.94 -27.46 4.35
CA PHE A 171 13.63 -26.26 4.86
C PHE A 171 14.64 -25.64 3.87
N THR A 172 15.14 -26.40 2.89
CA THR A 172 16.08 -25.88 1.88
C THR A 172 15.38 -25.19 0.69
N ASN A 173 14.07 -25.36 0.52
CA ASN A 173 13.28 -24.72 -0.54
C ASN A 173 12.65 -23.37 -0.15
N LEU A 174 13.04 -22.80 1.00
CA LEU A 174 12.62 -21.49 1.49
C LEU A 174 13.75 -20.45 1.37
N LYS A 175 14.40 -20.41 0.19
CA LYS A 175 15.28 -19.30 -0.19
C LYS A 175 14.68 -18.53 -1.37
#